data_577566eecead2868506e5bfa35c3eb0d
#
_entry.id   577566eecead2868506e5bfa35c3eb0d
#
_cell.length_a   1.000
_cell.length_b   1.000
_cell.length_c   1.000
_cell.angle_alpha   90.00
_cell.angle_beta   90.00
_cell.angle_gamma   90.00
#
_symmetry.space_group_name_H-M   'P 1'
#
loop_
_entity.id
_entity.type
_entity.pdbx_description
1 polymer ?
#
loop_
_entity_poly.entity_id
_entity_poly.type
_entity_poly.pdbx_seq_one_letter_code
_entity_poly.pdbx_strand_id
1 'polypeptide(L)'
;MTTNSLRNIRILLCLFFCFRMTPFIYAGEFLFTTINASQGLSDNQIRYILQLPDGRMVFTTSGNVNLYDGVHFSYLHRTTEYVYPLNQYNGHYRIYQSGDSLLWIKDTHKLMCIDLYREEYIPDLDAYFKNREIQAPVEDLFVDDSGHIWLLIANELLELNNKTRITLPGKYSGKLQDLNADSTSLYLFYDTGEVSCYHIADQKTVYNIAAYPASEQAEYQNTSLVVKSADGFYQLRNGRKGGLFYFNSHKRTWKKLFEQNYTLNTLIITPNGEKAYISCIHGFWMIDLHLSLIHISEPTRLQL
;
A
#
# COMPACT_ATOMS: atom_id res chain seq x y z
N MET A 1 -3.19 70.19 -11.99
CA MET A 1 -3.54 68.89 -11.36
C MET A 1 -2.63 68.69 -10.18
N THR A 2 -3.17 68.68 -8.98
CA THR A 2 -2.39 68.80 -7.76
C THR A 2 -1.73 67.44 -7.41
N THR A 3 -0.51 67.49 -6.87
CA THR A 3 0.33 66.34 -6.44
C THR A 3 -0.42 65.31 -5.58
N ASN A 4 -1.51 65.69 -4.91
CA ASN A 4 -2.37 64.86 -4.11
C ASN A 4 -3.25 63.90 -4.95
N SER A 5 -3.67 64.32 -6.13
CA SER A 5 -4.48 63.46 -7.02
C SER A 5 -3.69 62.28 -7.58
N LEU A 6 -2.43 62.54 -7.96
CA LEU A 6 -1.53 61.48 -8.45
C LEU A 6 -1.14 60.46 -7.36
N ARG A 7 -1.01 60.94 -6.12
CA ARG A 7 -0.74 60.04 -4.95
C ARG A 7 -1.89 59.14 -4.67
N ASN A 8 -3.12 59.67 -4.70
CA ASN A 8 -4.34 58.87 -4.47
C ASN A 8 -4.57 57.86 -5.58
N ILE A 9 -4.27 58.18 -6.84
CA ILE A 9 -4.39 57.22 -7.96
C ILE A 9 -3.36 56.10 -7.81
N ARG A 10 -2.14 56.38 -7.37
CA ARG A 10 -1.13 55.32 -7.11
C ARG A 10 -1.50 54.39 -5.97
N ILE A 11 -2.06 54.94 -4.92
CA ILE A 11 -2.55 54.13 -3.77
C ILE A 11 -3.74 53.25 -4.21
N LEU A 12 -4.66 53.75 -5.01
CA LEU A 12 -5.78 52.99 -5.53
C LEU A 12 -5.34 51.87 -6.50
N LEU A 13 -4.34 52.14 -7.33
CA LEU A 13 -3.74 51.15 -8.21
C LEU A 13 -2.98 50.04 -7.42
N CYS A 14 -2.24 50.39 -6.37
CA CYS A 14 -1.60 49.40 -5.50
C CYS A 14 -2.61 48.53 -4.77
N LEU A 15 -3.68 49.10 -4.23
CA LEU A 15 -4.80 48.36 -3.63
C LEU A 15 -5.48 47.41 -4.60
N PHE A 16 -5.75 47.88 -5.82
CA PHE A 16 -6.33 47.06 -6.87
C PHE A 16 -5.44 45.90 -7.29
N PHE A 17 -4.09 46.14 -7.34
CA PHE A 17 -3.11 45.09 -7.65
C PHE A 17 -2.98 44.07 -6.50
N CYS A 18 -3.01 44.53 -5.25
CA CYS A 18 -3.01 43.64 -4.08
C CYS A 18 -4.28 42.78 -4.02
N PHE A 19 -5.45 43.32 -4.38
CA PHE A 19 -6.70 42.57 -4.43
C PHE A 19 -6.74 41.53 -5.57
N ARG A 20 -6.00 41.77 -6.67
CA ARG A 20 -5.89 40.80 -7.78
C ARG A 20 -4.86 39.71 -7.52
N MET A 21 -3.94 39.91 -6.56
CA MET A 21 -2.88 38.97 -6.22
C MET A 21 -3.24 38.09 -5.00
N THR A 22 -4.42 38.21 -4.41
CA THR A 22 -4.85 37.20 -3.44
C THR A 22 -5.16 35.93 -4.22
N PRO A 23 -4.31 34.88 -4.15
CA PRO A 23 -4.72 33.59 -4.65
C PRO A 23 -6.01 33.22 -3.91
N PHE A 24 -7.04 32.85 -4.63
CA PHE A 24 -8.19 32.18 -4.02
C PHE A 24 -7.65 30.91 -3.38
N ILE A 25 -7.37 30.98 -2.10
CA ILE A 25 -7.10 29.78 -1.30
C ILE A 25 -8.46 29.06 -1.22
N TYR A 26 -8.66 28.13 -2.14
CA TYR A 26 -9.70 27.14 -1.98
C TYR A 26 -9.28 26.26 -0.79
N ALA A 27 -9.72 26.62 0.39
CA ALA A 27 -9.80 25.68 1.50
C ALA A 27 -10.87 24.67 1.08
N GLY A 28 -10.46 23.59 0.43
CA GLY A 28 -11.38 22.49 0.15
C GLY A 28 -11.83 21.94 1.50
N GLU A 29 -13.08 22.20 1.88
CA GLU A 29 -13.69 21.54 3.03
C GLU A 29 -13.79 20.05 2.70
N PHE A 30 -13.00 19.23 3.40
CA PHE A 30 -13.19 17.81 3.35
C PHE A 30 -14.44 17.45 4.15
N LEU A 31 -15.42 16.91 3.45
CA LEU A 31 -16.60 16.35 4.11
C LEU A 31 -16.23 14.96 4.63
N PHE A 32 -16.18 14.80 5.93
CA PHE A 32 -15.93 13.52 6.58
C PHE A 32 -17.25 12.87 6.98
N THR A 33 -17.44 11.62 6.58
CA THR A 33 -18.53 10.79 7.09
C THR A 33 -17.93 9.75 8.05
N THR A 34 -18.49 9.65 9.23
CA THR A 34 -18.08 8.64 10.20
C THR A 34 -18.77 7.32 9.87
N ILE A 35 -17.99 6.24 9.81
CA ILE A 35 -18.49 4.87 9.71
C ILE A 35 -17.99 4.13 10.95
N ASN A 36 -18.91 3.66 11.77
CA ASN A 36 -18.60 2.99 13.04
C ASN A 36 -19.60 1.84 13.34
N ALA A 37 -19.43 1.18 14.46
CA ALA A 37 -20.28 0.06 14.86
C ALA A 37 -21.77 0.43 15.03
N SER A 38 -22.09 1.67 15.39
CA SER A 38 -23.50 2.11 15.48
C SER A 38 -24.16 2.27 14.11
N GLN A 39 -23.37 2.32 13.06
CA GLN A 39 -23.83 2.42 11.68
C GLN A 39 -23.70 1.09 10.91
N GLY A 40 -23.37 0.01 11.61
CA GLY A 40 -23.33 -1.32 11.05
C GLY A 40 -21.93 -1.92 10.83
N LEU A 41 -20.85 -1.24 11.20
CA LEU A 41 -19.54 -1.87 11.20
C LEU A 41 -19.44 -2.90 12.31
N SER A 42 -18.81 -4.05 12.08
CA SER A 42 -18.74 -5.12 13.07
C SER A 42 -17.89 -4.81 14.31
N ASP A 43 -16.93 -3.87 14.17
CA ASP A 43 -16.04 -3.40 15.23
C ASP A 43 -15.44 -2.04 14.83
N ASN A 44 -15.18 -1.17 15.81
CA ASN A 44 -14.55 0.12 15.58
C ASN A 44 -13.02 0.01 15.37
N GLN A 45 -12.40 -1.12 15.67
CA GLN A 45 -10.99 -1.36 15.41
C GLN A 45 -10.78 -1.86 13.98
N ILE A 46 -10.63 -0.92 13.06
CA ILE A 46 -10.34 -1.22 11.66
C ILE A 46 -8.85 -1.49 11.49
N ARG A 47 -8.52 -2.61 10.84
CA ARG A 47 -7.15 -2.99 10.48
C ARG A 47 -6.76 -2.58 9.09
N TYR A 48 -7.69 -2.67 8.15
CA TYR A 48 -7.45 -2.36 6.75
C TYR A 48 -8.73 -1.86 6.07
N ILE A 49 -8.57 -0.97 5.11
CA ILE A 49 -9.64 -0.47 4.25
C ILE A 49 -9.19 -0.61 2.80
N LEU A 50 -10.05 -1.14 1.97
CA LEU A 50 -9.82 -1.28 0.54
C LEU A 50 -11.10 -0.95 -0.22
N GLN A 51 -10.98 -0.25 -1.33
CA GLN A 51 -12.07 -0.11 -2.29
C GLN A 51 -11.91 -1.15 -3.39
N LEU A 52 -12.98 -1.88 -3.67
CA LEU A 52 -13.06 -2.84 -4.75
C LEU A 52 -13.35 -2.14 -6.09
N PRO A 53 -13.01 -2.75 -7.24
CA PRO A 53 -13.27 -2.17 -8.56
C PRO A 53 -14.77 -1.93 -8.83
N ASP A 54 -15.65 -2.69 -8.21
CA ASP A 54 -17.10 -2.53 -8.30
C ASP A 54 -17.63 -1.37 -7.43
N GLY A 55 -16.74 -0.67 -6.70
CA GLY A 55 -17.05 0.47 -5.84
C GLY A 55 -17.36 0.11 -4.40
N ARG A 56 -17.57 -1.17 -4.08
CA ARG A 56 -17.77 -1.60 -2.69
C ARG A 56 -16.51 -1.34 -1.86
N MET A 57 -16.72 -1.11 -0.56
CA MET A 57 -15.63 -0.94 0.41
C MET A 57 -15.48 -2.21 1.25
N VAL A 58 -14.24 -2.59 1.48
CA VAL A 58 -13.88 -3.65 2.42
C VAL A 58 -13.29 -3.02 3.66
N PHE A 59 -13.84 -3.35 4.82
CA PHE A 59 -13.28 -2.98 6.12
C PHE A 59 -12.94 -4.27 6.87
N THR A 60 -11.69 -4.44 7.24
CA THR A 60 -11.31 -5.58 8.07
C THR A 60 -11.16 -5.15 9.52
N THR A 61 -11.71 -5.94 10.39
CA THR A 61 -11.66 -5.77 11.84
C THR A 61 -10.97 -6.97 12.49
N SER A 62 -10.95 -7.03 13.81
CA SER A 62 -10.30 -8.14 14.53
C SER A 62 -10.92 -9.51 14.24
N GLY A 63 -12.23 -9.57 14.00
CA GLY A 63 -12.97 -10.83 13.83
C GLY A 63 -13.69 -11.00 12.50
N ASN A 64 -13.81 -9.93 11.71
CA ASN A 64 -14.66 -9.95 10.53
C ASN A 64 -14.03 -9.21 9.35
N VAL A 65 -14.47 -9.59 8.16
CA VAL A 65 -14.37 -8.77 6.96
C VAL A 65 -15.76 -8.21 6.69
N ASN A 66 -15.86 -6.90 6.60
CA ASN A 66 -17.12 -6.19 6.34
C ASN A 66 -17.08 -5.71 4.89
N LEU A 67 -18.05 -6.08 4.10
CA LEU A 67 -18.29 -5.56 2.77
C LEU A 67 -19.39 -4.50 2.85
N TYR A 68 -19.15 -3.34 2.27
CA TYR A 68 -20.07 -2.20 2.31
C TYR A 68 -20.37 -1.71 0.89
N ASP A 69 -21.61 -1.71 0.50
CA ASP A 69 -22.08 -1.32 -0.83
C ASP A 69 -22.43 0.18 -0.95
N GLY A 70 -22.20 0.94 0.11
CA GLY A 70 -22.62 2.35 0.24
C GLY A 70 -23.86 2.53 1.10
N VAL A 71 -24.63 1.46 1.37
CA VAL A 71 -25.87 1.47 2.15
C VAL A 71 -25.88 0.38 3.22
N HIS A 72 -25.49 -0.84 2.85
CA HIS A 72 -25.59 -2.02 3.72
C HIS A 72 -24.22 -2.65 3.94
N PHE A 73 -24.08 -3.26 5.12
CA PHE A 73 -22.96 -4.11 5.44
C PHE A 73 -23.34 -5.58 5.32
N SER A 74 -22.49 -6.38 4.65
CA SER A 74 -22.44 -7.82 4.79
C SER A 74 -21.17 -8.23 5.53
N TYR A 75 -21.24 -9.35 6.27
CA TYR A 75 -20.20 -9.76 7.19
C TYR A 75 -19.68 -11.16 6.88
N LEU A 76 -18.38 -11.27 6.74
CA LEU A 76 -17.69 -12.53 6.61
C LEU A 76 -16.94 -12.80 7.92
N HIS A 77 -17.48 -13.73 8.71
CA HIS A 77 -16.88 -14.08 10.00
C HIS A 77 -15.57 -14.83 9.77
N ARG A 78 -14.52 -14.35 10.39
CA ARG A 78 -13.23 -15.02 10.38
C ARG A 78 -13.33 -16.32 11.17
N THR A 79 -13.03 -17.44 10.54
CA THR A 79 -12.93 -18.74 11.18
C THR A 79 -11.48 -19.19 11.21
N THR A 80 -11.15 -20.08 12.16
CA THR A 80 -9.82 -20.72 12.22
C THR A 80 -9.70 -21.89 11.23
N GLU A 81 -10.80 -22.29 10.61
CA GLU A 81 -10.88 -23.46 9.73
C GLU A 81 -10.35 -23.18 8.32
N TYR A 82 -10.41 -21.91 7.87
CA TYR A 82 -10.05 -21.52 6.50
C TYR A 82 -8.69 -20.84 6.43
N VAL A 83 -7.76 -21.28 7.26
CA VAL A 83 -6.43 -20.70 7.37
C VAL A 83 -5.40 -21.62 6.75
N TYR A 84 -4.70 -21.13 5.73
CA TYR A 84 -3.54 -21.80 5.16
C TYR A 84 -2.25 -21.28 5.84
N PRO A 85 -1.34 -22.15 6.29
CA PRO A 85 -0.14 -21.74 6.98
C PRO A 85 0.90 -21.16 6.00
N LEU A 86 1.40 -19.94 6.30
CA LEU A 86 2.52 -19.32 5.59
C LEU A 86 3.76 -19.35 6.49
N ASN A 87 4.62 -20.35 6.32
CA ASN A 87 5.75 -20.56 7.21
C ASN A 87 6.82 -19.46 7.14
N GLN A 88 6.91 -18.76 6.02
CA GLN A 88 7.90 -17.71 5.80
C GLN A 88 7.37 -16.31 6.10
N TYR A 89 6.05 -16.10 6.12
CA TYR A 89 5.49 -14.79 6.35
C TYR A 89 5.38 -14.45 7.85
N ASN A 90 6.10 -13.44 8.27
CA ASN A 90 6.07 -12.89 9.63
C ASN A 90 5.78 -11.38 9.63
N GLY A 91 5.05 -10.92 8.64
CA GLY A 91 4.71 -9.51 8.46
C GLY A 91 3.37 -9.14 9.09
N HIS A 92 3.02 -7.86 8.98
CA HIS A 92 1.74 -7.33 9.41
C HIS A 92 0.61 -7.74 8.46
N TYR A 93 -0.60 -7.50 8.91
CA TYR A 93 -1.82 -7.73 8.15
C TYR A 93 -1.81 -7.02 6.80
N ARG A 94 -2.04 -7.77 5.73
CA ARG A 94 -2.11 -7.27 4.36
C ARG A 94 -3.29 -7.84 3.62
N ILE A 95 -3.84 -7.05 2.71
CA ILE A 95 -4.89 -7.47 1.83
C ILE A 95 -4.44 -7.20 0.41
N TYR A 96 -4.70 -8.16 -0.45
CA TYR A 96 -4.52 -8.04 -1.88
C TYR A 96 -5.80 -8.43 -2.59
N GLN A 97 -6.10 -7.71 -3.65
CA GLN A 97 -7.13 -8.12 -4.60
C GLN A 97 -6.45 -8.66 -5.84
N SER A 98 -6.93 -9.81 -6.33
CA SER A 98 -6.47 -10.38 -7.58
C SER A 98 -7.65 -10.67 -8.50
N GLY A 99 -7.56 -10.22 -9.75
CA GLY A 99 -8.70 -10.23 -10.64
C GLY A 99 -9.91 -9.49 -10.05
N ASP A 100 -11.10 -9.82 -10.52
CA ASP A 100 -12.32 -9.13 -10.08
C ASP A 100 -12.98 -9.77 -8.87
N SER A 101 -12.51 -10.93 -8.41
CA SER A 101 -13.28 -11.75 -7.48
C SER A 101 -12.55 -12.28 -6.25
N LEU A 102 -11.24 -12.22 -6.17
CA LEU A 102 -10.51 -12.81 -5.04
C LEU A 102 -9.87 -11.75 -4.15
N LEU A 103 -10.12 -11.86 -2.85
CA LEU A 103 -9.50 -11.06 -1.82
C LEU A 103 -8.59 -11.95 -0.96
N TRP A 104 -7.30 -11.73 -1.07
CA TRP A 104 -6.28 -12.44 -0.31
C TRP A 104 -5.97 -11.68 0.97
N ILE A 105 -6.04 -12.36 2.09
CA ILE A 105 -5.75 -11.80 3.41
C ILE A 105 -4.56 -12.53 3.99
N LYS A 106 -3.48 -11.78 4.19
CA LYS A 106 -2.22 -12.27 4.74
C LYS A 106 -1.99 -11.67 6.12
N ASP A 107 -1.73 -12.52 7.09
CA ASP A 107 -1.42 -12.13 8.48
C ASP A 107 -0.24 -13.00 8.94
N THR A 108 0.34 -12.73 10.09
CA THR A 108 1.46 -13.50 10.63
C THR A 108 1.20 -15.01 10.53
N HIS A 109 1.99 -15.69 9.73
CA HIS A 109 1.90 -17.14 9.46
C HIS A 109 0.55 -17.65 8.90
N LYS A 110 -0.28 -16.78 8.34
CA LYS A 110 -1.64 -17.13 7.92
C LYS A 110 -1.98 -16.50 6.57
N LEU A 111 -2.63 -17.30 5.72
CA LEU A 111 -3.24 -16.87 4.50
C LEU A 111 -4.71 -17.31 4.48
N MET A 112 -5.57 -16.42 4.07
CA MET A 112 -6.98 -16.67 3.82
C MET A 112 -7.36 -16.07 2.47
N CYS A 113 -8.37 -16.62 1.84
CA CYS A 113 -8.90 -16.10 0.59
C CYS A 113 -10.42 -16.02 0.65
N ILE A 114 -10.98 -14.93 0.17
CA ILE A 114 -12.41 -14.70 0.02
C ILE A 114 -12.76 -14.66 -1.45
N ASP A 115 -13.77 -15.40 -1.85
CA ASP A 115 -14.46 -15.23 -3.12
C ASP A 115 -15.48 -14.09 -2.94
N LEU A 116 -15.21 -12.94 -3.54
CA LEU A 116 -16.06 -11.73 -3.43
C LEU A 116 -17.38 -11.85 -4.19
N TYR A 117 -17.44 -12.75 -5.17
CA TYR A 117 -18.66 -13.00 -5.91
C TYR A 117 -19.66 -13.82 -5.08
N ARG A 118 -19.15 -14.83 -4.36
CA ARG A 118 -19.96 -15.68 -3.46
C ARG A 118 -20.09 -15.09 -2.07
N GLU A 119 -19.26 -14.10 -1.75
CA GLU A 119 -19.12 -13.53 -0.40
C GLU A 119 -18.84 -14.60 0.67
N GLU A 120 -17.90 -15.50 0.37
CA GLU A 120 -17.51 -16.59 1.29
C GLU A 120 -16.00 -16.84 1.26
N TYR A 121 -15.47 -17.38 2.38
CA TYR A 121 -14.10 -17.84 2.41
C TYR A 121 -13.93 -19.09 1.55
N ILE A 122 -12.78 -19.19 0.86
CA ILE A 122 -12.38 -20.46 0.24
C ILE A 122 -11.97 -21.41 1.36
N PRO A 123 -12.70 -22.53 1.56
CA PRO A 123 -12.57 -23.34 2.77
C PRO A 123 -11.25 -24.15 2.81
N ASP A 124 -10.68 -24.48 1.67
CA ASP A 124 -9.47 -25.30 1.55
C ASP A 124 -8.54 -24.74 0.51
N LEU A 125 -7.58 -23.93 0.96
CA LEU A 125 -6.56 -23.34 0.08
C LEU A 125 -5.50 -24.38 -0.36
N ASP A 126 -5.32 -25.47 0.39
CA ASP A 126 -4.42 -26.54 -0.03
C ASP A 126 -5.02 -27.27 -1.26
N ALA A 127 -6.30 -27.62 -1.20
CA ALA A 127 -7.01 -28.13 -2.38
C ALA A 127 -7.07 -27.12 -3.52
N TYR A 128 -7.28 -25.83 -3.22
CA TYR A 128 -7.26 -24.76 -4.22
C TYR A 128 -5.93 -24.70 -4.99
N PHE A 129 -4.79 -24.81 -4.31
CA PHE A 129 -3.47 -24.82 -4.92
C PHE A 129 -3.20 -26.14 -5.66
N LYS A 130 -3.55 -27.28 -5.07
CA LYS A 130 -3.40 -28.61 -5.73
C LYS A 130 -4.18 -28.71 -7.02
N ASN A 131 -5.40 -28.19 -7.07
CA ASN A 131 -6.23 -28.14 -8.28
C ASN A 131 -5.62 -27.25 -9.39
N ARG A 132 -4.64 -26.43 -9.04
CA ARG A 132 -3.85 -25.60 -9.95
C ARG A 132 -2.43 -26.15 -10.17
N GLU A 133 -2.24 -27.45 -9.93
CA GLU A 133 -0.99 -28.18 -10.15
C GLU A 133 0.17 -27.74 -9.22
N ILE A 134 -0.16 -27.12 -8.09
CA ILE A 134 0.84 -26.72 -7.08
C ILE A 134 0.82 -27.76 -5.97
N GLN A 135 1.83 -28.63 -5.97
CA GLN A 135 1.93 -29.74 -5.00
C GLN A 135 2.81 -29.40 -3.80
N ALA A 136 3.75 -28.47 -3.98
CA ALA A 136 4.64 -28.05 -2.92
C ALA A 136 3.99 -27.00 -2.01
N PRO A 137 4.36 -26.94 -0.73
CA PRO A 137 3.82 -25.94 0.20
C PRO A 137 4.13 -24.52 -0.28
N VAL A 138 3.13 -23.65 -0.25
CA VAL A 138 3.30 -22.20 -0.51
C VAL A 138 3.84 -21.55 0.76
N GLU A 139 5.01 -20.93 0.66
CA GLU A 139 5.69 -20.27 1.78
C GLU A 139 5.25 -18.83 1.98
N ASP A 140 4.94 -18.14 0.89
CA ASP A 140 4.39 -16.78 0.88
C ASP A 140 3.60 -16.51 -0.41
N LEU A 141 2.78 -15.44 -0.40
CA LEU A 141 1.97 -15.01 -1.53
C LEU A 141 2.08 -13.49 -1.68
N PHE A 142 2.19 -13.05 -2.93
CA PHE A 142 2.17 -11.64 -3.30
C PHE A 142 1.20 -11.42 -4.46
N VAL A 143 0.66 -10.22 -4.55
CA VAL A 143 -0.13 -9.79 -5.71
C VAL A 143 0.45 -8.47 -6.19
N ASP A 144 0.82 -8.38 -7.46
CA ASP A 144 1.31 -7.15 -8.05
C ASP A 144 0.14 -6.20 -8.42
N ASP A 145 0.46 -4.94 -8.74
CA ASP A 145 -0.55 -3.93 -9.08
C ASP A 145 -1.35 -4.25 -10.36
N SER A 146 -0.94 -5.27 -11.13
CA SER A 146 -1.70 -5.80 -12.26
C SER A 146 -2.62 -6.95 -11.88
N GLY A 147 -2.61 -7.35 -10.60
CA GLY A 147 -3.44 -8.44 -10.07
C GLY A 147 -2.89 -9.84 -10.31
N HIS A 148 -1.64 -10.00 -10.79
CA HIS A 148 -1.01 -11.32 -10.90
C HIS A 148 -0.62 -11.84 -9.52
N ILE A 149 -0.91 -13.12 -9.31
CA ILE A 149 -0.59 -13.81 -8.06
C ILE A 149 0.75 -14.51 -8.21
N TRP A 150 1.68 -14.16 -7.34
CA TRP A 150 3.01 -14.74 -7.22
C TRP A 150 3.13 -15.54 -5.95
N LEU A 151 3.45 -16.82 -6.09
CA LEU A 151 3.64 -17.74 -4.97
C LEU A 151 5.13 -17.96 -4.73
N LEU A 152 5.56 -17.81 -3.49
CA LEU A 152 6.91 -18.24 -3.07
C LEU A 152 6.85 -19.71 -2.68
N ILE A 153 7.64 -20.54 -3.38
CA ILE A 153 7.72 -21.99 -3.17
C ILE A 153 9.20 -22.37 -3.20
N ALA A 154 9.75 -22.84 -2.12
CA ALA A 154 11.14 -23.31 -2.02
C ALA A 154 12.08 -22.30 -2.62
N ASN A 155 12.34 -21.23 -2.59
CA ASN A 155 13.23 -20.25 -3.25
C ASN A 155 12.90 -19.94 -4.72
N GLU A 156 11.70 -20.26 -5.17
CA GLU A 156 11.19 -19.88 -6.50
C GLU A 156 9.92 -19.03 -6.35
N LEU A 157 9.76 -18.07 -7.24
CA LEU A 157 8.49 -17.39 -7.47
C LEU A 157 7.78 -18.04 -8.65
N LEU A 158 6.54 -18.43 -8.44
CA LEU A 158 5.64 -18.97 -9.45
C LEU A 158 4.47 -18.01 -9.65
N GLU A 159 4.30 -17.49 -10.85
CA GLU A 159 3.07 -16.82 -11.24
C GLU A 159 1.96 -17.85 -11.43
N LEU A 160 0.84 -17.66 -10.73
CA LEU A 160 -0.17 -18.69 -10.58
C LEU A 160 -0.88 -19.04 -11.89
N ASN A 161 -1.16 -18.08 -12.76
CA ASN A 161 -1.94 -18.27 -13.98
C ASN A 161 -1.06 -18.69 -15.16
N ASN A 162 0.01 -17.94 -15.43
CA ASN A 162 0.87 -18.18 -16.60
C ASN A 162 1.95 -19.23 -16.32
N LYS A 163 2.05 -19.71 -15.09
CA LYS A 163 3.06 -20.70 -14.65
C LYS A 163 4.51 -20.24 -14.88
N THR A 164 4.72 -18.93 -15.00
CA THR A 164 6.07 -18.37 -15.10
C THR A 164 6.83 -18.63 -13.79
N ARG A 165 8.02 -19.22 -13.91
CA ARG A 165 8.88 -19.52 -12.76
C ARG A 165 10.12 -18.64 -12.76
N ILE A 166 10.47 -18.12 -11.61
CA ILE A 166 11.66 -17.31 -11.40
C ILE A 166 12.39 -17.87 -10.19
N THR A 167 13.57 -18.42 -10.41
CA THR A 167 14.43 -18.85 -9.30
C THR A 167 15.04 -17.62 -8.64
N LEU A 168 14.80 -17.45 -7.34
CA LEU A 168 15.39 -16.35 -6.60
C LEU A 168 16.90 -16.61 -6.45
N PRO A 169 17.74 -15.61 -6.75
CA PRO A 169 19.17 -15.78 -6.64
C PRO A 169 19.56 -16.10 -5.19
N GLY A 170 20.24 -17.21 -4.96
CA GLY A 170 20.66 -17.68 -3.63
C GLY A 170 21.70 -16.82 -2.90
N LYS A 171 21.97 -15.61 -3.41
CA LYS A 171 22.93 -14.65 -2.88
C LYS A 171 22.35 -13.62 -1.91
N TYR A 172 21.01 -13.53 -1.80
CA TYR A 172 20.40 -12.53 -0.93
C TYR A 172 20.34 -13.03 0.50
N SER A 173 20.84 -12.21 1.40
CA SER A 173 20.80 -12.48 2.86
C SER A 173 19.44 -12.17 3.48
N GLY A 174 18.52 -11.57 2.71
CA GLY A 174 17.23 -11.06 3.18
C GLY A 174 16.05 -11.91 2.75
N LYS A 175 14.94 -11.75 3.49
CA LYS A 175 13.64 -12.27 3.12
C LYS A 175 12.97 -11.35 2.09
N LEU A 176 12.32 -11.94 1.09
CA LEU A 176 11.43 -11.19 0.20
C LEU A 176 10.25 -10.63 1.01
N GLN A 177 10.08 -9.32 0.97
CA GLN A 177 9.03 -8.62 1.73
C GLN A 177 7.84 -8.25 0.85
N ASP A 178 8.15 -7.83 -0.37
CA ASP A 178 7.15 -7.43 -1.34
C ASP A 178 7.69 -7.52 -2.75
N LEU A 179 6.81 -7.53 -3.71
CA LEU A 179 7.16 -7.46 -5.12
C LEU A 179 6.14 -6.62 -5.89
N ASN A 180 6.58 -6.11 -7.01
CA ASN A 180 5.70 -5.48 -7.97
C ASN A 180 6.24 -5.66 -9.39
N ALA A 181 5.38 -5.54 -10.39
CA ALA A 181 5.75 -5.75 -11.78
C ALA A 181 5.44 -4.52 -12.65
N ASP A 182 6.26 -4.29 -13.65
CA ASP A 182 5.88 -3.53 -14.83
C ASP A 182 5.59 -4.49 -16.00
N SER A 183 5.45 -3.98 -17.21
CA SER A 183 5.14 -4.79 -18.40
C SER A 183 6.22 -5.82 -18.76
N THR A 184 7.44 -5.67 -18.29
CA THR A 184 8.61 -6.48 -18.70
C THR A 184 9.42 -7.05 -17.53
N SER A 185 9.33 -6.43 -16.38
CA SER A 185 10.23 -6.70 -15.27
C SER A 185 9.48 -6.88 -13.95
N LEU A 186 10.01 -7.76 -13.12
CA LEU A 186 9.59 -7.96 -11.75
C LEU A 186 10.62 -7.31 -10.82
N TYR A 187 10.14 -6.53 -9.87
CA TYR A 187 10.94 -5.87 -8.86
C TYR A 187 10.72 -6.54 -7.51
N LEU A 188 11.79 -7.04 -6.92
CA LEU A 188 11.79 -7.79 -5.68
C LEU A 188 12.41 -6.93 -4.57
N PHE A 189 11.66 -6.74 -3.49
CA PHE A 189 12.06 -5.90 -2.36
C PHE A 189 12.30 -6.77 -1.13
N TYR A 190 13.53 -6.71 -0.60
CA TYR A 190 13.97 -7.53 0.53
C TYR A 190 14.01 -6.72 1.83
N ASP A 191 13.90 -7.42 2.96
CA ASP A 191 13.95 -6.81 4.31
C ASP A 191 15.28 -6.16 4.63
N THR A 192 16.36 -6.59 3.98
CA THR A 192 17.68 -5.99 4.05
C THR A 192 17.80 -4.65 3.30
N GLY A 193 16.76 -4.27 2.55
CA GLY A 193 16.77 -3.09 1.68
C GLY A 193 17.31 -3.34 0.27
N GLU A 194 17.72 -4.57 -0.03
CA GLU A 194 18.06 -4.96 -1.40
C GLU A 194 16.84 -4.84 -2.31
N VAL A 195 17.09 -4.44 -3.56
CA VAL A 195 16.08 -4.46 -4.62
C VAL A 195 16.67 -5.14 -5.84
N SER A 196 15.99 -6.15 -6.34
CA SER A 196 16.34 -6.83 -7.59
C SER A 196 15.35 -6.51 -8.68
N CYS A 197 15.84 -6.16 -9.84
CA CYS A 197 15.05 -6.05 -11.06
C CYS A 197 15.33 -7.28 -11.92
N TYR A 198 14.29 -8.02 -12.24
CA TYR A 198 14.34 -9.26 -13.00
C TYR A 198 13.54 -9.09 -14.29
N HIS A 199 14.17 -9.32 -15.46
CA HIS A 199 13.46 -9.28 -16.73
C HIS A 199 12.77 -10.63 -16.98
N ILE A 200 11.45 -10.60 -17.10
CA ILE A 200 10.62 -11.81 -17.08
C ILE A 200 10.89 -12.68 -18.34
N ALA A 201 10.92 -12.07 -19.52
CA ALA A 201 11.08 -12.81 -20.78
C ALA A 201 12.48 -13.44 -20.92
N ASP A 202 13.53 -12.74 -20.53
CA ASP A 202 14.92 -13.23 -20.62
C ASP A 202 15.32 -14.12 -19.44
N GLN A 203 14.50 -14.17 -18.41
CA GLN A 203 14.74 -14.88 -17.16
C GLN A 203 16.11 -14.49 -16.51
N LYS A 204 16.39 -13.20 -16.49
CA LYS A 204 17.68 -12.68 -15.98
C LYS A 204 17.49 -11.50 -15.05
N THR A 205 18.35 -11.45 -14.03
CA THR A 205 18.52 -10.25 -13.23
C THR A 205 19.17 -9.15 -14.06
N VAL A 206 18.49 -8.02 -14.16
CA VAL A 206 18.97 -6.83 -14.88
C VAL A 206 19.91 -6.01 -14.01
N TYR A 207 19.54 -5.82 -12.75
CA TYR A 207 20.38 -5.15 -11.75
C TYR A 207 19.93 -5.50 -10.32
N ASN A 208 20.84 -5.23 -9.40
CA ASN A 208 20.59 -5.29 -7.97
C ASN A 208 21.02 -3.99 -7.32
N ILE A 209 20.20 -3.53 -6.38
CA ILE A 209 20.54 -2.44 -5.46
C ILE A 209 21.01 -3.10 -4.17
N ALA A 210 22.14 -2.63 -3.64
CA ALA A 210 22.70 -3.17 -2.40
C ALA A 210 21.78 -2.96 -1.19
N ALA A 211 21.91 -3.86 -0.24
CA ALA A 211 21.29 -3.76 1.07
C ALA A 211 21.64 -2.43 1.78
N TYR A 212 20.86 -2.10 2.78
CA TYR A 212 21.25 -1.02 3.70
C TYR A 212 22.61 -1.30 4.32
N PRO A 213 23.41 -0.27 4.60
CA PRO A 213 24.61 -0.45 5.40
C PRO A 213 24.28 -1.20 6.71
N ALA A 214 25.14 -2.09 7.15
CA ALA A 214 24.91 -2.91 8.35
C ALA A 214 24.55 -2.05 9.59
N SER A 215 25.12 -0.86 9.69
CA SER A 215 24.80 0.13 10.73
C SER A 215 23.39 0.68 10.66
N GLU A 216 22.70 0.56 9.53
CA GLU A 216 21.34 1.09 9.32
C GLU A 216 20.29 0.00 9.27
N GLN A 217 20.63 -1.27 9.10
CA GLN A 217 19.66 -2.35 9.00
C GLN A 217 18.73 -2.44 10.21
N ALA A 218 19.26 -2.18 11.42
CA ALA A 218 18.46 -2.15 12.65
C ALA A 218 17.50 -0.95 12.74
N GLU A 219 17.67 0.08 11.91
CA GLU A 219 16.82 1.26 11.88
C GLU A 219 15.52 1.04 11.10
N TYR A 220 15.47 0.00 10.26
CA TYR A 220 14.32 -0.39 9.48
C TYR A 220 13.77 -1.73 9.96
N GLN A 221 12.47 -1.80 10.13
CA GLN A 221 11.76 -3.02 10.50
C GLN A 221 10.99 -3.60 9.31
N ASN A 222 10.64 -4.87 9.40
CA ASN A 222 10.18 -5.78 8.36
C ASN A 222 8.87 -5.41 7.64
N THR A 223 8.36 -4.21 7.74
CA THR A 223 7.11 -3.91 7.03
C THR A 223 7.42 -3.05 5.83
N SER A 224 7.45 -3.70 4.69
CA SER A 224 7.55 -3.05 3.40
C SER A 224 6.22 -3.24 2.68
N LEU A 225 5.56 -2.15 2.34
CA LEU A 225 4.42 -2.11 1.44
C LEU A 225 4.86 -1.34 0.21
N VAL A 226 4.79 -1.98 -0.95
CA VAL A 226 5.23 -1.39 -2.21
C VAL A 226 4.03 -1.12 -3.09
N VAL A 227 3.93 0.11 -3.58
CA VAL A 227 2.89 0.55 -4.52
C VAL A 227 3.56 1.14 -5.75
N LYS A 228 3.09 0.75 -6.93
CA LYS A 228 3.62 1.21 -8.21
C LYS A 228 3.35 2.70 -8.44
N SER A 229 4.28 3.34 -9.12
CA SER A 229 4.18 4.69 -9.65
C SER A 229 4.54 4.69 -11.14
N ALA A 230 4.37 5.81 -11.84
CA ALA A 230 4.70 5.90 -13.26
C ALA A 230 6.16 5.54 -13.56
N ASP A 231 7.11 6.06 -12.76
CA ASP A 231 8.56 5.90 -12.99
C ASP A 231 9.27 5.06 -11.91
N GLY A 232 8.51 4.31 -11.11
CA GLY A 232 9.10 3.55 -10.01
C GLY A 232 8.10 3.07 -8.98
N PHE A 233 8.49 3.10 -7.71
CA PHE A 233 7.70 2.52 -6.63
C PHE A 233 7.76 3.36 -5.37
N TYR A 234 6.62 3.52 -4.71
CA TYR A 234 6.58 4.01 -3.34
C TYR A 234 6.71 2.83 -2.39
N GLN A 235 7.55 2.97 -1.38
CA GLN A 235 7.73 1.97 -0.35
C GLN A 235 7.50 2.56 1.03
N LEU A 236 6.67 1.90 1.82
CA LEU A 236 6.46 2.21 3.22
C LEU A 236 7.41 1.35 4.06
N ARG A 237 8.24 1.98 4.90
CA ARG A 237 9.17 1.32 5.80
C ARG A 237 8.83 1.66 7.23
N ASN A 238 8.92 0.68 8.11
CA ASN A 238 8.80 0.89 9.56
C ASN A 238 10.17 0.92 10.23
N GLY A 239 10.21 1.30 11.50
CA GLY A 239 11.43 1.43 12.28
C GLY A 239 11.74 2.87 12.67
N ARG A 240 12.88 3.09 13.35
CA ARG A 240 13.26 4.43 13.83
C ARG A 240 13.48 5.45 12.72
N LYS A 241 13.95 5.01 11.55
CA LYS A 241 14.11 5.81 10.34
C LYS A 241 13.05 5.48 9.29
N GLY A 242 11.90 4.93 9.73
CA GLY A 242 10.80 4.59 8.87
C GLY A 242 10.18 5.78 8.15
N GLY A 243 9.21 5.52 7.31
CA GLY A 243 8.51 6.56 6.54
C GLY A 243 8.17 6.14 5.12
N LEU A 244 7.91 7.12 4.26
CA LEU A 244 7.64 6.93 2.84
C LEU A 244 8.91 7.18 2.02
N PHE A 245 9.24 6.21 1.18
CA PHE A 245 10.37 6.26 0.28
C PHE A 245 9.90 6.09 -1.16
N TYR A 246 10.58 6.73 -2.07
CA TYR A 246 10.37 6.58 -3.50
C TYR A 246 11.60 5.97 -4.16
N PHE A 247 11.41 4.85 -4.84
CA PHE A 247 12.43 4.21 -5.67
C PHE A 247 12.19 4.57 -7.14
N ASN A 248 13.15 5.26 -7.77
CA ASN A 248 13.12 5.49 -9.20
C ASN A 248 13.80 4.31 -9.91
N SER A 249 13.02 3.54 -10.67
CA SER A 249 13.49 2.31 -11.32
C SER A 249 14.52 2.57 -12.43
N HIS A 250 14.41 3.69 -13.14
CA HIS A 250 15.36 4.09 -14.20
C HIS A 250 16.69 4.60 -13.64
N LYS A 251 16.62 5.49 -12.65
CA LYS A 251 17.81 6.04 -11.98
C LYS A 251 18.43 5.08 -10.97
N ARG A 252 17.70 4.07 -10.55
CA ARG A 252 18.10 3.07 -9.54
C ARG A 252 18.47 3.72 -8.20
N THR A 253 17.71 4.73 -7.81
CA THR A 253 17.98 5.53 -6.60
C THR A 253 16.77 5.66 -5.73
N TRP A 254 17.03 5.75 -4.43
CA TRP A 254 16.03 6.01 -3.42
C TRP A 254 15.97 7.50 -3.06
N LYS A 255 14.76 8.00 -2.84
CA LYS A 255 14.49 9.30 -2.24
C LYS A 255 13.57 9.10 -1.04
N LYS A 256 13.96 9.61 0.13
CA LYS A 256 13.07 9.70 1.28
C LYS A 256 12.13 10.89 1.08
N LEU A 257 10.83 10.66 1.14
CA LEU A 257 9.80 11.70 1.00
C LEU A 257 9.26 12.14 2.35
N PHE A 258 9.19 11.22 3.29
CA PHE A 258 8.61 11.43 4.61
C PHE A 258 9.30 10.52 5.62
N GLU A 259 9.59 11.03 6.81
CA GLU A 259 10.17 10.23 7.90
C GLU A 259 9.24 10.22 9.11
N GLN A 260 9.01 9.06 9.66
CA GLN A 260 8.21 8.87 10.85
C GLN A 260 8.58 7.57 11.55
N ASN A 261 8.63 7.57 12.88
CA ASN A 261 9.00 6.42 13.70
C ASN A 261 7.80 5.62 14.25
N TYR A 262 6.57 6.02 13.91
CA TYR A 262 5.39 5.23 14.25
C TYR A 262 5.26 4.03 13.33
N THR A 263 4.56 3.00 13.81
CA THR A 263 4.17 1.88 12.96
C THR A 263 3.16 2.35 11.93
N LEU A 264 3.55 2.28 10.67
CA LEU A 264 2.77 2.66 9.51
C LEU A 264 2.08 1.40 8.96
N ASN A 265 0.78 1.47 8.74
CA ASN A 265 -0.03 0.29 8.44
C ASN A 265 -0.40 0.17 6.96
N THR A 266 -0.85 1.27 6.34
CA THR A 266 -1.33 1.27 4.96
C THR A 266 -0.75 2.43 4.19
N LEU A 267 -0.62 2.22 2.88
CA LEU A 267 -0.23 3.24 1.91
C LEU A 267 -1.23 3.20 0.76
N ILE A 268 -1.87 4.31 0.51
CA ILE A 268 -2.75 4.48 -0.65
C ILE A 268 -2.24 5.66 -1.44
N ILE A 269 -2.02 5.45 -2.73
CA ILE A 269 -1.69 6.52 -3.67
C ILE A 269 -2.95 6.84 -4.46
N THR A 270 -3.27 8.12 -4.60
CA THR A 270 -4.40 8.53 -5.44
C THR A 270 -4.19 8.11 -6.90
N PRO A 271 -5.26 7.80 -7.66
CA PRO A 271 -5.14 7.36 -9.05
C PRO A 271 -4.37 8.33 -9.96
N ASN A 272 -4.45 9.63 -9.67
CA ASN A 272 -3.68 10.66 -10.39
C ASN A 272 -2.21 10.78 -9.92
N GLY A 273 -1.79 10.02 -8.92
CA GLY A 273 -0.42 10.04 -8.39
C GLY A 273 -0.04 11.29 -7.60
N GLU A 274 -1.01 12.15 -7.26
CA GLU A 274 -0.71 13.44 -6.62
C GLU A 274 -0.55 13.33 -5.10
N LYS A 275 -1.29 12.42 -4.46
CA LYS A 275 -1.34 12.32 -3.00
C LYS A 275 -1.09 10.90 -2.52
N ALA A 276 -0.39 10.81 -1.38
CA ALA A 276 -0.25 9.60 -0.61
C ALA A 276 -0.99 9.72 0.71
N TYR A 277 -1.76 8.70 1.07
CA TYR A 277 -2.39 8.56 2.37
C TYR A 277 -1.71 7.42 3.12
N ILE A 278 -1.22 7.71 4.31
CA ILE A 278 -0.51 6.75 5.16
C ILE A 278 -1.23 6.68 6.50
N SER A 279 -1.68 5.49 6.89
CA SER A 279 -2.32 5.30 8.18
C SER A 279 -1.37 4.80 9.24
N CYS A 280 -1.66 5.14 10.49
CA CYS A 280 -1.06 4.57 11.70
C CYS A 280 -2.10 4.46 12.82
N ILE A 281 -1.71 3.95 13.98
CA ILE A 281 -2.61 3.82 15.14
C ILE A 281 -3.09 5.17 15.70
N HIS A 282 -2.42 6.27 15.38
CA HIS A 282 -2.74 7.63 15.87
C HIS A 282 -3.52 8.46 14.85
N GLY A 283 -3.72 7.96 13.62
CA GLY A 283 -4.40 8.68 12.56
C GLY A 283 -3.82 8.41 11.17
N PHE A 284 -3.83 9.42 10.34
CA PHE A 284 -3.26 9.33 9.00
C PHE A 284 -2.54 10.61 8.59
N TRP A 285 -1.61 10.46 7.66
CA TRP A 285 -0.95 11.57 6.97
C TRP A 285 -1.42 11.60 5.52
N MET A 286 -1.65 12.81 5.04
CA MET A 286 -1.81 13.10 3.62
C MET A 286 -0.55 13.84 3.16
N ILE A 287 0.13 13.28 2.18
CA ILE A 287 1.35 13.83 1.62
C ILE A 287 1.06 14.23 0.19
N ASP A 288 1.32 15.49 -0.15
CA ASP A 288 1.33 15.95 -1.53
C ASP A 288 2.65 15.52 -2.18
N LEU A 289 2.57 14.65 -3.17
CA LEU A 289 3.74 14.03 -3.79
C LEU A 289 4.45 14.97 -4.77
N HIS A 290 3.77 15.99 -5.30
CA HIS A 290 4.35 17.01 -6.17
C HIS A 290 5.05 18.11 -5.39
N LEU A 291 4.43 18.57 -4.33
CA LEU A 291 4.92 19.72 -3.56
C LEU A 291 5.85 19.31 -2.43
N SER A 292 5.97 18.02 -2.12
CA SER A 292 6.65 17.51 -0.91
C SER A 292 6.11 18.16 0.38
N LEU A 293 4.88 18.64 0.35
CA LEU A 293 4.19 19.22 1.51
C LEU A 293 3.47 18.11 2.28
N ILE A 294 3.68 18.12 3.58
CA ILE A 294 3.05 17.17 4.50
C ILE A 294 1.89 17.88 5.19
N HIS A 295 0.68 17.42 4.94
CA HIS A 295 -0.48 17.80 5.74
C HIS A 295 -0.72 16.71 6.80
N ILE A 296 -0.56 17.08 8.04
CA ILE A 296 -0.87 16.21 9.18
C ILE A 296 -2.35 16.43 9.49
N SER A 297 -3.19 15.45 9.19
CA SER A 297 -4.53 15.39 9.78
C SER A 297 -4.42 14.55 11.05
N GLU A 298 -4.19 15.21 12.18
CA GLU A 298 -4.44 14.55 13.45
C GLU A 298 -5.94 14.24 13.52
N PRO A 299 -6.33 12.99 13.81
CA PRO A 299 -7.72 12.73 14.12
C PRO A 299 -8.04 13.59 15.32
N THR A 300 -8.98 14.50 15.15
CA THR A 300 -9.58 15.22 16.29
C THR A 300 -9.97 14.13 17.28
N ARG A 301 -9.25 14.02 18.40
CA ARG A 301 -9.73 13.25 19.54
C ARG A 301 -11.06 13.89 19.89
N LEU A 302 -12.16 13.25 19.52
CA LEU A 302 -13.42 13.49 20.16
C LEU A 302 -13.18 13.11 21.64
N GLN A 303 -12.93 14.12 22.47
CA GLN A 303 -13.00 13.94 23.91
C GLN A 303 -14.47 13.61 24.20
N LEU A 304 -14.70 12.33 24.38
CA LEU A 304 -15.90 11.87 25.06
C LEU A 304 -15.78 12.16 26.54
#